data_de13a8c627191ab8b9e489e7926eb63f
#
_entry.id   de13a8c627191ab8b9e489e7926eb63f
#
_cell.length_a   1.000
_cell.length_b   1.000
_cell.length_c   1.000
_cell.angle_alpha   90.00
_cell.angle_beta   90.00
_cell.angle_gamma   90.00
#
_symmetry.space_group_name_H-M   'P 1'
#
loop_
_entity.id
_entity.type
_entity.pdbx_description
1 polymer ?
#
loop_
_entity_poly.entity_id
_entity_poly.type
_entity_poly.pdbx_seq_one_letter_code
_entity_poly.pdbx_strand_id
1 'polypeptide(L)'
;MLTREKGVPLYYQLDTILRKKILSGEIAAGASFPTEDLLVQQYNISRITVRQALASLEKDRLIIRKQGKGTFVAEKIERAELPKLAGTGNDLVDISSHDSRRIRIMTKVIGFSRLLANKTITDYLGIAEGTEIYRIERVRLANEKPLYHLLNYLPPDIGEKISARSLKTKTLTRIMETDLKILIRKAVQTIEADIIDSYIGPILDAREGDACLILRRVVCDRDGRAIEYLVATFRADRYMYTDMLLRQKKGKGYQWQRAEFSRQTQSGRSGPGDPLMHYHLPSFVRT
;
A
#
# COMPACT_ATOMS: atom_id res chain seq x y z
N MET A 1 -18.52 -20.60 2.41
CA MET A 1 -18.84 -21.47 3.57
C MET A 1 -17.71 -21.32 4.57
N LEU A 2 -18.00 -21.18 5.86
CA LEU A 2 -16.95 -21.13 6.90
C LEU A 2 -16.41 -22.54 7.12
N THR A 3 -15.07 -22.67 7.21
CA THR A 3 -14.41 -23.98 7.41
C THR A 3 -13.68 -24.04 8.74
N ARG A 4 -13.92 -25.08 9.54
CA ARG A 4 -13.25 -25.28 10.83
C ARG A 4 -11.84 -25.90 10.71
N GLU A 5 -11.45 -26.35 9.51
CA GLU A 5 -10.28 -27.22 9.31
C GLU A 5 -8.97 -26.48 8.93
N LYS A 6 -8.95 -25.16 8.80
CA LYS A 6 -7.78 -24.45 8.21
C LYS A 6 -7.04 -23.52 9.16
N GLY A 7 -7.09 -23.69 10.46
CA GLY A 7 -6.32 -22.85 11.40
C GLY A 7 -6.69 -21.35 11.42
N VAL A 8 -7.62 -20.91 10.55
CA VAL A 8 -8.10 -19.53 10.50
C VAL A 8 -9.31 -19.37 11.41
N PRO A 9 -9.29 -18.50 12.43
CA PRO A 9 -10.40 -18.31 13.35
C PRO A 9 -11.71 -17.98 12.63
N LEU A 10 -12.84 -18.55 13.08
CA LEU A 10 -14.16 -18.37 12.44
C LEU A 10 -14.60 -16.89 12.41
N TYR A 11 -14.30 -16.11 13.45
CA TYR A 11 -14.61 -14.67 13.45
C TYR A 11 -13.90 -13.92 12.33
N TYR A 12 -12.66 -14.32 12.02
CA TYR A 12 -11.87 -13.71 10.95
C TYR A 12 -12.43 -14.07 9.56
N GLN A 13 -12.84 -15.33 9.38
CA GLN A 13 -13.49 -15.77 8.14
C GLN A 13 -14.80 -15.01 7.92
N LEU A 14 -15.63 -14.86 8.99
CA LEU A 14 -16.87 -14.10 8.91
C LEU A 14 -16.61 -12.61 8.61
N ASP A 15 -15.67 -11.97 9.32
CA ASP A 15 -15.25 -10.59 9.04
C ASP A 15 -14.89 -10.42 7.56
N THR A 16 -14.07 -11.32 7.02
CA THR A 16 -13.62 -11.28 5.62
C THR A 16 -14.80 -11.38 4.65
N ILE A 17 -15.75 -12.29 4.89
CA ILE A 17 -16.94 -12.45 4.04
C ILE A 17 -17.82 -11.19 4.08
N LEU A 18 -18.12 -10.69 5.28
CA LEU A 18 -18.99 -9.53 5.46
C LEU A 18 -18.33 -8.27 4.91
N ARG A 19 -17.04 -8.09 5.13
CA ARG A 19 -16.22 -7.01 4.56
C ARG A 19 -16.28 -7.02 3.03
N LYS A 20 -16.10 -8.19 2.42
CA LYS A 20 -16.22 -8.33 0.97
C LYS A 20 -17.60 -7.91 0.47
N LYS A 21 -18.68 -8.32 1.12
CA LYS A 21 -20.06 -7.94 0.76
C LYS A 21 -20.32 -6.44 0.87
N ILE A 22 -19.77 -5.79 1.90
CA ILE A 22 -19.85 -4.33 2.05
C ILE A 22 -19.05 -3.63 0.94
N LEU A 23 -17.79 -4.06 0.74
CA LEU A 23 -16.89 -3.41 -0.19
C LEU A 23 -17.25 -3.61 -1.66
N SER A 24 -17.92 -4.72 -2.00
CA SER A 24 -18.46 -4.98 -3.34
C SER A 24 -19.78 -4.25 -3.62
N GLY A 25 -20.40 -3.67 -2.58
CA GLY A 25 -21.73 -3.06 -2.69
C GLY A 25 -22.89 -4.07 -2.66
N GLU A 26 -22.63 -5.36 -2.41
CA GLU A 26 -23.67 -6.37 -2.21
C GLU A 26 -24.58 -5.97 -1.03
N ILE A 27 -24.00 -5.36 0.01
CA ILE A 27 -24.74 -4.63 1.05
C ILE A 27 -24.45 -3.15 0.82
N ALA A 28 -25.46 -2.42 0.38
CA ALA A 28 -25.29 -1.02 -0.01
C ALA A 28 -24.90 -0.11 1.17
N ALA A 29 -24.18 0.99 0.89
CA ALA A 29 -23.88 2.02 1.88
C ALA A 29 -25.18 2.61 2.45
N GLY A 30 -25.24 2.80 3.77
CA GLY A 30 -26.43 3.24 4.49
C GLY A 30 -27.50 2.16 4.72
N ALA A 31 -27.40 0.99 4.09
CA ALA A 31 -28.37 -0.08 4.26
C ALA A 31 -28.31 -0.70 5.67
N SER A 32 -29.46 -1.25 6.11
CA SER A 32 -29.54 -2.03 7.35
C SER A 32 -28.65 -3.26 7.24
N PHE A 33 -27.85 -3.49 8.28
CA PHE A 33 -26.95 -4.63 8.35
C PHE A 33 -27.63 -5.82 9.05
N PRO A 34 -27.36 -7.08 8.67
CA PRO A 34 -27.94 -8.25 9.30
C PRO A 34 -27.73 -8.26 10.82
N THR A 35 -28.74 -8.69 11.56
CA THR A 35 -28.68 -8.81 13.02
C THR A 35 -27.73 -9.92 13.46
N GLU A 36 -27.24 -9.85 14.72
CA GLU A 36 -26.39 -10.90 15.30
C GLU A 36 -27.05 -12.27 15.18
N ASP A 37 -28.37 -12.35 15.48
CA ASP A 37 -29.12 -13.61 15.43
C ASP A 37 -29.21 -14.19 14.03
N LEU A 38 -29.46 -13.35 13.05
CA LEU A 38 -29.51 -13.75 11.65
C LEU A 38 -28.15 -14.28 11.17
N LEU A 39 -27.06 -13.63 11.57
CA LEU A 39 -25.70 -14.08 11.25
C LEU A 39 -25.35 -15.40 11.96
N VAL A 40 -25.76 -15.57 13.22
CA VAL A 40 -25.62 -16.85 13.96
C VAL A 40 -26.31 -17.98 13.21
N GLN A 41 -27.54 -17.78 12.78
CA GLN A 41 -28.30 -18.77 12.03
C GLN A 41 -27.70 -19.06 10.65
N GLN A 42 -27.39 -18.00 9.90
CA GLN A 42 -26.91 -18.11 8.53
C GLN A 42 -25.54 -18.82 8.42
N TYR A 43 -24.64 -18.55 9.37
CA TYR A 43 -23.26 -19.08 9.33
C TYR A 43 -23.04 -20.24 10.31
N ASN A 44 -24.03 -20.60 11.12
CA ASN A 44 -23.97 -21.67 12.12
C ASN A 44 -22.73 -21.55 13.06
N ILE A 45 -22.56 -20.37 13.66
CA ILE A 45 -21.46 -20.05 14.57
C ILE A 45 -21.97 -19.41 15.86
N SER A 46 -21.12 -19.36 16.89
CA SER A 46 -21.51 -18.78 18.17
C SER A 46 -21.74 -17.26 18.08
N ARG A 47 -22.62 -16.74 18.94
CA ARG A 47 -22.88 -15.30 19.06
C ARG A 47 -21.60 -14.52 19.41
N ILE A 48 -20.70 -15.12 20.20
CA ILE A 48 -19.41 -14.51 20.55
C ILE A 48 -18.56 -14.31 19.30
N THR A 49 -18.49 -15.31 18.43
CA THR A 49 -17.77 -15.25 17.15
C THR A 49 -18.34 -14.16 16.24
N VAL A 50 -19.67 -14.05 16.15
CA VAL A 50 -20.34 -12.99 15.38
C VAL A 50 -19.97 -11.62 15.95
N ARG A 51 -20.07 -11.43 17.27
CA ARG A 51 -19.71 -10.16 17.93
C ARG A 51 -18.28 -9.73 17.69
N GLN A 52 -17.34 -10.68 17.72
CA GLN A 52 -15.94 -10.39 17.41
C GLN A 52 -15.75 -9.89 15.96
N ALA A 53 -16.40 -10.55 14.99
CA ALA A 53 -16.38 -10.11 13.60
C ALA A 53 -17.00 -8.71 13.42
N LEU A 54 -18.17 -8.46 14.04
CA LEU A 54 -18.83 -7.16 13.97
C LEU A 54 -18.04 -6.06 14.65
N ALA A 55 -17.40 -6.35 15.79
CA ALA A 55 -16.52 -5.38 16.47
C ALA A 55 -15.33 -4.97 15.59
N SER A 56 -14.78 -5.90 14.81
CA SER A 56 -13.73 -5.61 13.83
C SER A 56 -14.22 -4.69 12.70
N LEU A 57 -15.40 -4.99 12.12
CA LEU A 57 -16.01 -4.15 11.07
C LEU A 57 -16.36 -2.75 11.59
N GLU A 58 -16.83 -2.64 12.85
CA GLU A 58 -17.15 -1.36 13.51
C GLU A 58 -15.88 -0.55 13.79
N LYS A 59 -14.82 -1.19 14.29
CA LYS A 59 -13.49 -0.57 14.47
C LYS A 59 -12.98 0.03 13.15
N ASP A 60 -13.19 -0.68 12.03
CA ASP A 60 -12.79 -0.23 10.70
C ASP A 60 -13.82 0.72 10.05
N ARG A 61 -14.84 1.14 10.81
CA ARG A 61 -15.91 2.06 10.38
C ARG A 61 -16.66 1.61 9.11
N LEU A 62 -16.71 0.31 8.87
CA LEU A 62 -17.51 -0.27 7.79
C LEU A 62 -18.98 -0.38 8.16
N ILE A 63 -19.27 -0.54 9.46
CA ILE A 63 -20.61 -0.55 10.01
C ILE A 63 -20.72 0.42 11.18
N ILE A 64 -21.92 0.91 11.46
CA ILE A 64 -22.25 1.82 12.55
C ILE A 64 -23.42 1.24 13.33
N ARG A 65 -23.31 1.18 14.67
CA ARG A 65 -24.43 0.84 15.55
C ARG A 65 -25.20 2.11 15.93
N LYS A 66 -26.49 2.14 15.62
CA LYS A 66 -27.38 3.23 16.06
C LYS A 66 -28.26 2.67 17.17
N GLN A 67 -28.11 3.23 18.39
CA GLN A 67 -28.85 2.76 19.57
C GLN A 67 -30.35 2.71 19.31
N GLY A 68 -30.99 1.59 19.61
CA GLY A 68 -32.43 1.36 19.37
C GLY A 68 -32.85 1.19 17.91
N LYS A 69 -31.93 1.40 16.93
CA LYS A 69 -32.25 1.33 15.49
C LYS A 69 -31.55 0.20 14.75
N GLY A 70 -30.53 -0.41 15.40
CA GLY A 70 -29.79 -1.53 14.81
C GLY A 70 -28.41 -1.13 14.25
N THR A 71 -27.86 -2.02 13.42
CA THR A 71 -26.57 -1.87 12.76
C THR A 71 -26.78 -1.51 11.30
N PHE A 72 -25.99 -0.60 10.76
CA PHE A 72 -26.09 -0.13 9.38
C PHE A 72 -24.69 -0.13 8.73
N VAL A 73 -24.62 -0.33 7.43
CA VAL A 73 -23.39 -0.05 6.68
C VAL A 73 -23.13 1.46 6.72
N ALA A 74 -21.90 1.86 6.91
CA ALA A 74 -21.52 3.27 6.91
C ALA A 74 -21.93 3.94 5.60
N GLU A 75 -22.59 5.12 5.65
CA GLU A 75 -23.02 5.87 4.46
C GLU A 75 -21.82 6.35 3.62
N LYS A 76 -20.77 6.76 4.31
CA LYS A 76 -19.44 6.91 3.75
C LYS A 76 -18.60 5.79 4.35
N ILE A 77 -18.37 4.75 3.60
CA ILE A 77 -17.24 3.89 3.88
C ILE A 77 -16.04 4.82 3.67
N GLU A 78 -15.60 5.41 4.78
CA GLU A 78 -14.26 5.95 4.82
C GLU A 78 -13.31 4.75 4.67
N ARG A 79 -13.20 4.23 3.47
CA ARG A 79 -11.88 3.83 3.04
C ARG A 79 -11.12 5.12 3.29
N ALA A 80 -10.34 5.15 4.40
CA ALA A 80 -9.54 6.33 4.68
C ALA A 80 -9.13 6.85 3.32
N GLU A 81 -9.51 8.10 2.97
CA GLU A 81 -9.04 8.72 1.73
C GLU A 81 -7.53 8.81 1.86
N LEU A 82 -6.94 7.63 1.81
CA LEU A 82 -5.52 7.49 1.60
C LEU A 82 -5.34 8.05 0.22
N PRO A 83 -4.36 8.92 0.01
CA PRO A 83 -4.05 9.36 -1.32
C PRO A 83 -4.04 8.10 -2.15
N LYS A 84 -4.94 8.05 -3.14
CA LYS A 84 -4.93 6.96 -4.10
C LYS A 84 -3.53 6.97 -4.66
N LEU A 85 -2.73 6.04 -4.20
CA LEU A 85 -1.41 5.82 -4.73
C LEU A 85 -1.58 5.17 -6.10
N ALA A 86 -2.21 5.90 -7.02
CA ALA A 86 -2.14 5.65 -8.43
C ALA A 86 -0.75 6.15 -8.84
N GLY A 87 0.24 5.30 -8.74
CA GLY A 87 1.60 5.62 -9.16
C GLY A 87 2.02 4.61 -10.19
N THR A 88 2.50 5.09 -11.32
CA THR A 88 3.50 4.36 -12.08
C THR A 88 4.62 4.00 -11.11
N GLY A 89 5.28 2.87 -11.27
CA GLY A 89 6.24 2.32 -10.31
C GLY A 89 7.28 3.25 -9.68
N ASN A 90 7.42 4.50 -10.15
CA ASN A 90 8.30 5.52 -9.59
C ASN A 90 7.66 6.27 -8.40
N ASP A 91 6.35 6.50 -8.42
CA ASP A 91 5.68 7.33 -7.41
C ASP A 91 5.29 6.56 -6.14
N LEU A 92 5.35 5.23 -6.17
CA LEU A 92 4.91 4.37 -5.07
C LEU A 92 5.63 4.63 -3.75
N VAL A 93 6.89 4.98 -3.81
CA VAL A 93 7.75 5.21 -2.65
C VAL A 93 8.07 6.69 -2.44
N ASP A 94 7.86 7.51 -3.47
CA ASP A 94 8.20 8.95 -3.49
C ASP A 94 6.96 9.86 -3.43
N ILE A 95 6.06 9.62 -2.48
CA ILE A 95 4.84 10.45 -2.29
C ILE A 95 5.15 11.89 -1.83
N SER A 96 6.40 12.28 -1.74
CA SER A 96 6.79 13.64 -1.31
C SER A 96 6.23 14.77 -2.19
N SER A 97 5.74 14.46 -3.38
CA SER A 97 5.26 15.43 -4.37
C SER A 97 3.74 15.54 -4.49
N HIS A 98 2.96 14.83 -3.67
CA HIS A 98 1.50 14.99 -3.66
C HIS A 98 1.12 16.15 -2.74
N ASP A 99 1.20 17.35 -3.28
CA ASP A 99 0.58 18.53 -2.74
C ASP A 99 -0.95 18.50 -3.02
N SER A 100 -1.64 17.59 -2.37
CA SER A 100 -3.06 17.80 -2.13
C SER A 100 -3.15 18.52 -0.79
N ARG A 101 -3.59 19.77 -0.81
CA ARG A 101 -3.76 20.66 0.36
C ARG A 101 -4.53 20.06 1.55
N ARG A 102 -4.88 18.77 1.49
CA ARG A 102 -5.68 18.02 2.48
C ARG A 102 -4.96 16.86 3.14
N ILE A 103 -3.79 16.40 2.65
CA ILE A 103 -3.13 15.20 3.16
C ILE A 103 -1.71 15.52 3.59
N ARG A 104 -1.46 15.39 4.89
CA ARG A 104 -0.13 15.57 5.47
C ARG A 104 0.62 14.24 5.46
N ILE A 105 1.64 14.14 4.61
CA ILE A 105 2.53 12.98 4.57
C ILE A 105 3.71 13.20 5.52
N MET A 106 3.95 12.22 6.38
CA MET A 106 5.06 12.22 7.34
C MET A 106 5.86 10.92 7.23
N THR A 107 7.13 10.99 7.58
CA THR A 107 8.01 9.83 7.73
C THR A 107 8.40 9.67 9.18
N LYS A 108 8.14 8.51 9.77
CA LYS A 108 8.68 8.10 11.06
C LYS A 108 9.82 7.11 10.81
N VAL A 109 11.02 7.43 11.27
CA VAL A 109 12.15 6.50 11.29
C VAL A 109 11.96 5.60 12.49
N ILE A 110 11.89 4.28 12.27
CA ILE A 110 11.73 3.25 13.29
C ILE A 110 13.10 2.74 13.72
N GLY A 111 13.99 2.51 12.75
CA GLY A 111 15.32 1.98 12.98
C GLY A 111 16.35 2.53 12.01
N PHE A 112 17.57 2.66 12.49
CA PHE A 112 18.77 2.99 11.71
C PHE A 112 19.93 2.24 12.32
N SER A 113 20.42 1.19 11.66
CA SER A 113 21.42 0.29 12.20
C SER A 113 22.40 -0.19 11.13
N ARG A 114 23.55 -0.68 11.56
CA ARG A 114 24.46 -1.46 10.73
C ARG A 114 24.23 -2.94 10.98
N LEU A 115 24.43 -3.75 9.98
CA LEU A 115 24.39 -5.20 10.10
C LEU A 115 25.25 -5.83 8.99
N LEU A 116 25.60 -7.09 9.17
CA LEU A 116 26.29 -7.87 8.15
C LEU A 116 25.25 -8.37 7.13
N ALA A 117 25.52 -8.13 5.85
CA ALA A 117 24.63 -8.55 4.78
C ALA A 117 24.60 -10.07 4.66
N ASN A 118 23.39 -10.63 4.70
CA ASN A 118 23.14 -12.03 4.40
C ASN A 118 23.06 -12.26 2.88
N LYS A 119 23.01 -13.53 2.48
CA LYS A 119 22.98 -13.93 1.06
C LYS A 119 21.86 -13.20 0.27
N THR A 120 20.67 -13.08 0.79
CA THR A 120 19.56 -12.40 0.09
C THR A 120 19.91 -10.96 -0.23
N ILE A 121 20.45 -10.21 0.73
CA ILE A 121 20.80 -8.80 0.55
C ILE A 121 21.99 -8.65 -0.39
N THR A 122 22.99 -9.54 -0.28
CA THR A 122 24.17 -9.51 -1.14
C THR A 122 23.83 -9.79 -2.60
N ASP A 123 22.91 -10.72 -2.85
CA ASP A 123 22.43 -11.03 -4.21
C ASP A 123 21.75 -9.80 -4.87
N TYR A 124 21.00 -9.00 -4.08
CA TYR A 124 20.36 -7.78 -4.60
C TYR A 124 21.32 -6.59 -4.76
N LEU A 125 22.27 -6.44 -3.84
CA LEU A 125 23.21 -5.31 -3.87
C LEU A 125 24.48 -5.59 -4.69
N GLY A 126 24.74 -6.85 -5.07
CA GLY A 126 25.95 -7.23 -5.79
C GLY A 126 27.23 -7.04 -4.97
N ILE A 127 27.16 -7.30 -3.65
CA ILE A 127 28.29 -7.17 -2.70
C ILE A 127 28.65 -8.53 -2.08
N ALA A 128 29.82 -8.62 -1.48
CA ALA A 128 30.24 -9.86 -0.81
C ALA A 128 29.40 -10.15 0.46
N GLU A 129 29.16 -11.43 0.74
CA GLU A 129 28.53 -11.86 1.97
C GLU A 129 29.35 -11.42 3.19
N GLY A 130 28.67 -11.02 4.27
CA GLY A 130 29.34 -10.49 5.47
C GLY A 130 29.81 -9.04 5.35
N THR A 131 29.59 -8.36 4.19
CA THR A 131 29.81 -6.92 4.10
C THR A 131 28.93 -6.18 5.09
N GLU A 132 29.48 -5.24 5.85
CA GLU A 132 28.70 -4.35 6.70
C GLU A 132 27.89 -3.41 5.84
N ILE A 133 26.57 -3.31 6.12
CA ILE A 133 25.61 -2.46 5.38
C ILE A 133 24.76 -1.65 6.37
N TYR A 134 24.10 -0.63 5.86
CA TYR A 134 23.13 0.14 6.62
C TYR A 134 21.71 -0.34 6.33
N ARG A 135 20.96 -0.58 7.42
CA ARG A 135 19.52 -0.88 7.40
C ARG A 135 18.76 0.32 7.95
N ILE A 136 17.85 0.84 7.14
CA ILE A 136 16.99 1.96 7.50
C ILE A 136 15.55 1.47 7.48
N GLU A 137 14.86 1.57 8.61
CA GLU A 137 13.47 1.17 8.75
C GLU A 137 12.59 2.38 9.00
N ARG A 138 11.52 2.51 8.22
CA ARG A 138 10.64 3.68 8.26
C ARG A 138 9.20 3.28 8.04
N VAL A 139 8.28 4.08 8.57
CA VAL A 139 6.86 4.05 8.21
C VAL A 139 6.45 5.40 7.64
N ARG A 140 5.74 5.35 6.53
CA ARG A 140 5.05 6.53 5.98
C ARG A 140 3.68 6.62 6.57
N LEU A 141 3.29 7.84 6.94
CA LEU A 141 2.01 8.16 7.53
C LEU A 141 1.31 9.19 6.66
N ALA A 142 0.00 9.04 6.49
CA ALA A 142 -0.88 10.06 5.92
C ALA A 142 -1.90 10.46 6.98
N ASN A 143 -1.92 11.75 7.33
CA ASN A 143 -2.77 12.25 8.42
C ASN A 143 -2.64 11.38 9.68
N GLU A 144 -1.38 11.09 10.07
CA GLU A 144 -0.99 10.25 11.22
C GLU A 144 -1.34 8.75 11.13
N LYS A 145 -2.02 8.31 10.07
CA LYS A 145 -2.33 6.89 9.84
C LYS A 145 -1.24 6.21 9.02
N PRO A 146 -0.80 4.99 9.39
CA PRO A 146 0.18 4.25 8.63
C PRO A 146 -0.28 3.97 7.20
N LEU A 147 0.58 4.27 6.24
CA LEU A 147 0.38 4.00 4.81
C LEU A 147 1.10 2.73 4.38
N TYR A 148 2.41 2.74 4.56
CA TYR A 148 3.27 1.62 4.21
C TYR A 148 4.56 1.65 5.03
N HIS A 149 5.12 0.46 5.20
CA HIS A 149 6.41 0.22 5.85
C HIS A 149 7.51 0.16 4.80
N LEU A 150 8.69 0.66 5.13
CA LEU A 150 9.87 0.71 4.28
C LEU A 150 11.08 0.15 4.98
N LEU A 151 11.76 -0.76 4.33
CA LEU A 151 13.02 -1.32 4.76
C LEU A 151 14.04 -1.12 3.64
N ASN A 152 15.06 -0.29 3.89
CA ASN A 152 16.10 0.04 2.91
C ASN A 152 17.43 -0.53 3.38
N TYR A 153 18.15 -1.14 2.46
CA TYR A 153 19.50 -1.63 2.66
C TYR A 153 20.43 -0.86 1.73
N LEU A 154 21.50 -0.29 2.29
CA LEU A 154 22.45 0.57 1.58
C LEU A 154 23.87 0.06 1.76
N PRO A 155 24.70 0.12 0.71
CA PRO A 155 26.13 -0.08 0.85
C PRO A 155 26.74 0.91 1.85
N PRO A 156 27.89 0.55 2.50
CA PRO A 156 28.48 1.35 3.60
C PRO A 156 28.84 2.78 3.18
N ASP A 157 29.41 2.96 2.00
CA ASP A 157 29.84 4.26 1.45
C ASP A 157 28.67 5.25 1.20
N ILE A 158 27.45 4.74 1.11
CA ILE A 158 26.21 5.54 0.97
C ILE A 158 25.57 5.71 2.33
N GLY A 159 25.37 4.59 3.05
CA GLY A 159 24.63 4.59 4.31
C GLY A 159 25.27 5.46 5.39
N GLU A 160 26.61 5.52 5.47
CA GLU A 160 27.33 6.36 6.43
C GLU A 160 27.08 7.86 6.26
N LYS A 161 26.71 8.30 5.04
CA LYS A 161 26.40 9.70 4.70
C LYS A 161 24.95 10.08 4.94
N ILE A 162 24.11 9.11 5.28
CA ILE A 162 22.67 9.33 5.55
C ILE A 162 22.48 9.61 7.05
N SER A 163 21.71 10.64 7.36
CA SER A 163 21.32 10.92 8.75
C SER A 163 19.84 10.66 8.99
N ALA A 164 19.49 10.18 10.18
CA ALA A 164 18.10 10.02 10.58
C ALA A 164 17.31 11.34 10.53
N ARG A 165 17.99 12.49 10.70
CA ARG A 165 17.38 13.82 10.60
C ARG A 165 16.95 14.15 9.17
N SER A 166 17.79 13.87 8.18
CA SER A 166 17.47 14.13 6.77
C SER A 166 16.31 13.28 6.28
N LEU A 167 16.19 12.04 6.79
CA LEU A 167 15.10 11.11 6.45
C LEU A 167 13.71 11.54 6.94
N LYS A 168 13.63 12.46 7.90
CA LYS A 168 12.34 13.02 8.37
C LYS A 168 11.73 14.00 7.37
N THR A 169 12.56 14.67 6.57
CA THR A 169 12.12 15.75 5.69
C THR A 169 12.30 15.47 4.20
N LYS A 170 13.15 14.50 3.83
CA LYS A 170 13.45 14.15 2.45
C LYS A 170 13.22 12.66 2.21
N THR A 171 12.92 12.29 0.98
CA THR A 171 12.95 10.88 0.55
C THR A 171 14.41 10.43 0.42
N LEU A 172 14.65 9.13 0.49
CA LEU A 172 15.99 8.58 0.35
C LEU A 172 16.56 8.86 -1.05
N THR A 173 15.75 8.69 -2.09
CA THR A 173 16.11 9.06 -3.47
C THR A 173 16.56 10.51 -3.55
N ARG A 174 15.79 11.44 -2.99
CA ARG A 174 16.14 12.85 -2.99
C ARG A 174 17.46 13.14 -2.24
N ILE A 175 17.71 12.46 -1.11
CA ILE A 175 18.99 12.59 -0.40
C ILE A 175 20.15 12.12 -1.31
N MET A 176 20.00 10.94 -1.92
CA MET A 176 21.03 10.41 -2.82
C MET A 176 21.31 11.35 -3.99
N GLU A 177 20.28 11.89 -4.65
CA GLU A 177 20.45 12.77 -5.80
C GLU A 177 20.91 14.18 -5.43
N THR A 178 20.28 14.81 -4.41
CA THR A 178 20.55 16.24 -4.13
C THR A 178 21.70 16.46 -3.16
N ASP A 179 21.84 15.60 -2.13
CA ASP A 179 22.81 15.81 -1.08
C ASP A 179 24.11 15.04 -1.38
N LEU A 180 24.00 13.78 -1.85
CA LEU A 180 25.15 12.94 -2.17
C LEU A 180 25.60 13.05 -3.64
N LYS A 181 24.82 13.73 -4.50
CA LYS A 181 25.12 13.92 -5.93
C LYS A 181 25.24 12.60 -6.71
N ILE A 182 24.55 11.56 -6.26
CA ILE A 182 24.52 10.28 -6.96
C ILE A 182 23.54 10.38 -8.13
N LEU A 183 24.01 10.07 -9.33
CA LEU A 183 23.17 10.02 -10.52
C LEU A 183 22.47 8.66 -10.59
N ILE A 184 21.21 8.62 -10.19
CA ILE A 184 20.37 7.43 -10.31
C ILE A 184 20.00 7.23 -11.77
N ARG A 185 20.21 6.02 -12.32
CA ARG A 185 19.95 5.72 -13.73
C ARG A 185 18.84 4.72 -13.94
N LYS A 186 18.78 3.69 -13.10
CA LYS A 186 17.90 2.54 -13.32
C LYS A 186 17.37 2.02 -11.98
N ALA A 187 16.14 1.56 -12.01
CA ALA A 187 15.60 0.74 -10.95
C ALA A 187 14.91 -0.50 -11.55
N VAL A 188 15.08 -1.64 -10.90
CA VAL A 188 14.33 -2.87 -11.19
C VAL A 188 13.45 -3.15 -9.99
N GLN A 189 12.16 -3.41 -10.25
CA GLN A 189 11.22 -3.68 -9.16
C GLN A 189 10.29 -4.84 -9.48
N THR A 190 9.88 -5.53 -8.43
CA THR A 190 8.83 -6.54 -8.44
C THR A 190 7.73 -6.14 -7.47
N ILE A 191 6.51 -6.57 -7.73
CA ILE A 191 5.38 -6.44 -6.83
C ILE A 191 4.80 -7.83 -6.63
N GLU A 192 4.73 -8.25 -5.38
CA GLU A 192 4.30 -9.57 -4.95
C GLU A 192 3.12 -9.44 -3.98
N ALA A 193 2.21 -10.42 -3.99
CA ALA A 193 1.19 -10.55 -2.96
C ALA A 193 1.73 -11.40 -1.81
N ASP A 194 1.46 -10.98 -0.57
CA ASP A 194 1.88 -11.66 0.64
C ASP A 194 0.88 -11.41 1.78
N ILE A 195 1.17 -11.91 2.95
CA ILE A 195 0.41 -11.67 4.18
C ILE A 195 1.25 -10.89 5.18
N ILE A 196 0.58 -10.06 5.98
CA ILE A 196 1.20 -9.30 7.05
C ILE A 196 1.58 -10.25 8.19
N ASP A 197 2.83 -10.17 8.63
CA ASP A 197 3.34 -10.92 9.76
C ASP A 197 3.09 -10.21 11.11
N SER A 198 3.46 -10.87 12.19
CA SER A 198 3.32 -10.37 13.56
C SER A 198 4.17 -9.12 13.86
N TYR A 199 5.26 -8.89 13.11
CA TYR A 199 6.13 -7.73 13.26
C TYR A 199 5.56 -6.50 12.54
N ILE A 200 5.12 -6.67 11.31
CA ILE A 200 4.60 -5.58 10.45
C ILE A 200 3.19 -5.15 10.87
N GLY A 201 2.38 -6.09 11.39
CA GLY A 201 1.00 -5.82 11.79
C GLY A 201 0.84 -4.60 12.70
N PRO A 202 1.53 -4.52 13.86
CA PRO A 202 1.46 -3.37 14.75
C PRO A 202 1.98 -2.06 14.12
N ILE A 203 2.97 -2.13 13.22
CA ILE A 203 3.55 -0.95 12.55
C ILE A 203 2.55 -0.33 11.58
N LEU A 204 1.78 -1.17 10.87
CA LEU A 204 0.82 -0.73 9.86
C LEU A 204 -0.62 -0.62 10.38
N ASP A 205 -0.87 -0.82 11.67
CA ASP A 205 -2.23 -0.92 12.23
C ASP A 205 -3.07 -1.94 11.44
N ALA A 206 -2.49 -3.13 11.22
CA ALA A 206 -3.06 -4.25 10.50
C ALA A 206 -3.00 -5.51 11.36
N ARG A 207 -3.76 -6.52 11.00
CA ARG A 207 -3.72 -7.82 11.68
C ARG A 207 -2.73 -8.75 11.00
N GLU A 208 -2.10 -9.61 11.78
CA GLU A 208 -1.37 -10.75 11.23
C GLU A 208 -2.30 -11.57 10.34
N GLY A 209 -1.81 -11.97 9.16
CA GLY A 209 -2.58 -12.67 8.14
C GLY A 209 -3.42 -11.79 7.21
N ASP A 210 -3.53 -10.48 7.45
CA ASP A 210 -4.13 -9.56 6.47
C ASP A 210 -3.30 -9.56 5.18
N ALA A 211 -3.95 -9.49 4.02
CA ALA A 211 -3.28 -9.43 2.73
C ALA A 211 -2.47 -8.13 2.58
N CYS A 212 -1.28 -8.24 1.99
CA CYS A 212 -0.43 -7.10 1.64
C CYS A 212 0.15 -7.23 0.24
N LEU A 213 0.66 -6.12 -0.28
CA LEU A 213 1.53 -6.09 -1.45
C LEU A 213 2.94 -5.75 -0.98
N ILE A 214 3.92 -6.50 -1.45
CA ILE A 214 5.33 -6.24 -1.21
C ILE A 214 5.96 -5.75 -2.50
N LEU A 215 6.54 -4.57 -2.46
CA LEU A 215 7.37 -4.05 -3.52
C LEU A 215 8.83 -4.24 -3.12
N ARG A 216 9.59 -4.94 -3.97
CA ARG A 216 11.04 -5.04 -3.88
C ARG A 216 11.66 -4.23 -5.00
N ARG A 217 12.63 -3.38 -4.69
CA ARG A 217 13.28 -2.52 -5.68
C ARG A 217 14.78 -2.49 -5.46
N VAL A 218 15.53 -2.67 -6.54
CA VAL A 218 16.96 -2.38 -6.59
C VAL A 218 17.16 -1.12 -7.40
N VAL A 219 17.80 -0.12 -6.80
CA VAL A 219 18.15 1.14 -7.45
C VAL A 219 19.63 1.10 -7.83
N CYS A 220 19.94 1.49 -9.06
CA CYS A 220 21.30 1.53 -9.56
C CYS A 220 21.69 2.96 -9.98
N ASP A 221 22.96 3.29 -9.77
CA ASP A 221 23.58 4.51 -10.26
C ASP A 221 23.84 4.45 -11.78
N ARG A 222 24.50 5.52 -12.29
CA ARG A 222 24.84 5.65 -13.72
C ARG A 222 25.78 4.55 -14.21
N ASP A 223 26.61 3.99 -13.34
CA ASP A 223 27.59 2.97 -13.67
C ASP A 223 27.02 1.54 -13.55
N GLY A 224 25.75 1.44 -13.16
CA GLY A 224 25.01 0.18 -13.01
C GLY A 224 25.22 -0.49 -11.66
N ARG A 225 25.93 0.13 -10.71
CA ARG A 225 26.13 -0.38 -9.36
C ARG A 225 24.82 -0.26 -8.59
N ALA A 226 24.43 -1.31 -7.88
CA ALA A 226 23.31 -1.27 -6.95
C ALA A 226 23.66 -0.40 -5.72
N ILE A 227 22.84 0.62 -5.49
CA ILE A 227 23.04 1.61 -4.41
C ILE A 227 21.97 1.56 -3.33
N GLU A 228 20.88 0.85 -3.58
CA GLU A 228 19.80 0.62 -2.64
C GLU A 228 19.06 -0.68 -2.98
N TYR A 229 18.77 -1.48 -1.96
CA TYR A 229 17.73 -2.49 -2.00
C TYR A 229 16.61 -2.08 -1.05
N LEU A 230 15.41 -1.95 -1.58
CA LEU A 230 14.20 -1.53 -0.87
C LEU A 230 13.20 -2.67 -0.81
N VAL A 231 12.62 -2.87 0.36
CA VAL A 231 11.40 -3.66 0.56
C VAL A 231 10.33 -2.73 1.13
N ALA A 232 9.21 -2.59 0.43
CA ALA A 232 8.08 -1.79 0.89
C ALA A 232 6.85 -2.66 1.04
N THR A 233 6.21 -2.63 2.21
CA THR A 233 5.01 -3.41 2.52
C THR A 233 3.79 -2.49 2.61
N PHE A 234 2.79 -2.76 1.78
CA PHE A 234 1.55 -2.01 1.67
C PHE A 234 0.36 -2.87 2.09
N ARG A 235 -0.52 -2.35 2.91
CA ARG A 235 -1.80 -3.01 3.21
C ARG A 235 -2.66 -3.09 1.96
N ALA A 236 -3.14 -4.29 1.61
CA ALA A 236 -3.96 -4.49 0.41
C ALA A 236 -5.34 -3.83 0.49
N ASP A 237 -5.86 -3.60 1.71
CA ASP A 237 -7.13 -2.90 1.92
C ASP A 237 -7.04 -1.38 1.74
N ARG A 238 -5.82 -0.82 1.78
CA ARG A 238 -5.54 0.62 1.67
C ARG A 238 -4.73 1.00 0.45
N TYR A 239 -4.19 0.02 -0.27
CA TYR A 239 -3.32 0.25 -1.41
C TYR A 239 -3.80 -0.51 -2.64
N MET A 240 -3.71 0.14 -3.78
CA MET A 240 -3.99 -0.44 -5.08
C MET A 240 -2.92 -0.02 -6.08
N TYR A 241 -2.31 -0.99 -6.76
CA TYR A 241 -1.44 -0.71 -7.89
C TYR A 241 -2.30 -0.39 -9.12
N THR A 242 -2.06 0.76 -9.74
CA THR A 242 -2.74 1.17 -10.99
C THR A 242 -1.70 1.51 -12.03
N ASP A 243 -1.90 1.04 -13.23
CA ASP A 243 -1.06 1.34 -14.38
C ASP A 243 -1.94 1.79 -15.56
N MET A 244 -1.43 2.71 -16.36
CA MET A 244 -2.08 3.13 -17.60
C MET A 244 -1.37 2.48 -18.77
N LEU A 245 -2.14 1.79 -19.59
CA LEU A 245 -1.65 1.16 -20.80
C LEU A 245 -2.30 1.82 -22.02
N LEU A 246 -1.50 2.31 -22.94
CA LEU A 246 -1.95 2.83 -24.23
C LEU A 246 -1.71 1.81 -25.32
N ARG A 247 -2.72 1.61 -26.17
CA ARG A 247 -2.59 0.76 -27.33
C ARG A 247 -2.03 1.55 -28.50
N GLN A 248 -0.81 1.27 -28.89
CA GLN A 248 -0.12 1.97 -29.96
C GLN A 248 0.14 1.06 -31.16
N LYS A 249 0.08 1.63 -32.37
CA LYS A 249 0.40 0.92 -33.60
C LYS A 249 1.92 0.70 -33.69
N LYS A 250 2.36 -0.53 -33.87
CA LYS A 250 3.78 -0.87 -34.05
C LYS A 250 3.92 -1.80 -35.26
N GLY A 251 4.48 -1.26 -36.34
CA GLY A 251 4.55 -1.97 -37.61
C GLY A 251 3.16 -2.31 -38.16
N LYS A 252 2.92 -3.59 -38.48
CA LYS A 252 1.62 -4.10 -39.03
C LYS A 252 0.60 -4.41 -37.91
N GLY A 253 0.95 -4.27 -36.61
CA GLY A 253 0.09 -4.65 -35.48
C GLY A 253 -0.07 -3.53 -34.45
N TYR A 254 -0.71 -3.87 -33.33
CA TYR A 254 -0.89 -3.00 -32.18
C TYR A 254 -0.27 -3.63 -30.94
N GLN A 255 0.39 -2.84 -30.12
CA GLN A 255 1.01 -3.26 -28.86
C GLN A 255 0.55 -2.35 -27.71
N TRP A 256 0.35 -2.95 -26.54
CA TRP A 256 0.14 -2.19 -25.31
C TRP A 256 1.48 -1.65 -24.82
N GLN A 257 1.56 -0.37 -24.56
CA GLN A 257 2.72 0.27 -23.95
C GLN A 257 2.28 1.00 -22.70
N ARG A 258 3.14 0.96 -21.67
CA ARG A 258 2.92 1.72 -20.47
C ARG A 258 2.99 3.20 -20.79
N ALA A 259 1.98 3.96 -20.40
CA ALA A 259 1.96 5.41 -20.52
C ALA A 259 2.67 6.04 -19.32
N GLU A 260 3.42 7.10 -19.57
CA GLU A 260 3.85 7.96 -18.49
C GLU A 260 2.64 8.78 -18.01
N PHE A 261 2.33 8.72 -16.73
CA PHE A 261 1.33 9.57 -16.10
C PHE A 261 1.90 10.99 -15.99
N SER A 262 1.81 11.79 -17.07
CA SER A 262 2.18 13.20 -16.97
C SER A 262 1.03 13.97 -16.32
N ARG A 263 1.28 14.63 -15.21
CA ARG A 263 0.34 15.47 -14.45
C ARG A 263 -0.14 16.72 -15.21
N GLN A 264 0.37 16.97 -16.41
CA GLN A 264 0.05 18.17 -17.19
C GLN A 264 -1.34 18.17 -17.85
N THR A 265 -2.05 17.06 -17.87
CA THR A 265 -3.36 16.95 -18.53
C THR A 265 -4.54 17.50 -17.70
N GLN A 266 -4.33 17.99 -16.49
CA GLN A 266 -5.43 18.58 -15.70
C GLN A 266 -5.64 20.10 -15.90
N SER A 267 -4.78 20.80 -16.63
CA SER A 267 -4.95 22.24 -16.93
C SER A 267 -5.24 22.57 -18.40
N GLY A 268 -5.29 21.60 -19.28
CA GLY A 268 -5.60 21.78 -20.70
C GLY A 268 -6.97 21.21 -21.03
N ARG A 269 -7.89 22.03 -21.49
CA ARG A 269 -9.23 21.75 -22.01
C ARG A 269 -9.34 20.32 -22.56
N SER A 270 -10.01 19.45 -21.83
CA SER A 270 -10.50 18.18 -22.35
C SER A 270 -11.44 18.48 -23.50
N GLY A 271 -11.01 18.17 -24.73
CA GLY A 271 -11.87 18.24 -25.90
C GLY A 271 -13.02 17.21 -25.75
N PRO A 272 -14.18 17.45 -26.35
CA PRO A 272 -15.26 16.49 -26.39
C PRO A 272 -14.79 15.27 -27.19
N GLY A 273 -14.43 14.17 -26.50
CA GLY A 273 -13.95 12.94 -27.14
C GLY A 273 -12.89 12.16 -26.36
N ASP A 274 -12.52 12.57 -25.14
CA ASP A 274 -11.61 11.79 -24.31
C ASP A 274 -12.31 10.50 -23.85
N PRO A 275 -11.93 9.31 -24.37
CA PRO A 275 -12.57 8.05 -24.03
C PRO A 275 -12.43 7.67 -22.55
N LEU A 276 -11.55 8.33 -21.78
CA LEU A 276 -11.39 8.12 -20.34
C LEU A 276 -12.57 8.68 -19.52
N MET A 277 -13.39 9.58 -20.10
CA MET A 277 -14.59 10.11 -19.42
C MET A 277 -15.71 9.06 -19.28
N HIS A 278 -15.70 7.99 -20.06
CA HIS A 278 -16.76 6.98 -20.11
C HIS A 278 -16.45 5.68 -19.38
N TYR A 279 -15.19 5.48 -18.97
CA TYR A 279 -14.93 4.37 -18.05
C TYR A 279 -15.50 4.73 -16.68
N HIS A 280 -16.51 3.98 -16.26
CA HIS A 280 -16.90 3.87 -14.86
C HIS A 280 -15.73 3.24 -14.08
N LEU A 281 -14.62 3.96 -14.03
CA LEU A 281 -13.64 3.71 -12.99
C LEU A 281 -14.42 3.82 -11.69
N PRO A 282 -14.34 2.82 -10.80
CA PRO A 282 -14.95 2.91 -9.49
C PRO A 282 -14.68 4.30 -8.93
N SER A 283 -15.63 4.88 -8.18
CA SER A 283 -15.57 6.27 -7.69
C SER A 283 -14.26 6.65 -6.97
N PHE A 284 -13.46 5.65 -6.64
CA PHE A 284 -12.11 5.77 -6.07
C PHE A 284 -10.97 5.94 -7.11
N VAL A 285 -11.26 5.91 -8.41
CA VAL A 285 -10.30 6.19 -9.49
C VAL A 285 -10.59 7.55 -10.15
N ARG A 286 -11.72 8.19 -9.81
CA ARG A 286 -12.06 9.54 -10.25
C ARG A 286 -11.57 10.57 -9.25
N THR A 287 -10.39 11.08 -9.43
CA THR A 287 -9.96 12.46 -9.05
C THR A 287 -8.67 12.79 -9.73
#